data_05b9a763f1b8544375adbd03217cfa43
#
_entry.id   05b9a763f1b8544375adbd03217cfa43
#
_cell.length_a   1.000
_cell.length_b   1.000
_cell.length_c   1.000
_cell.angle_alpha   90.00
_cell.angle_beta   90.00
_cell.angle_gamma   90.00
#
_symmetry.space_group_name_H-M   'P 1'
#
loop_
_entity.id
_entity.type
_entity.pdbx_description
1 polymer ?
#
loop_
_entity_poly.entity_id
_entity_poly.type
_entity_poly.pdbx_seq_one_letter_code
_entity_poly.pdbx_strand_id
1 'polypeptide(L)'
;MNNHVTVLEIDGNALEHNLHYFKNKLHQKTKILAVVKAFGYGSDAAKVASFLKDKVDYFAVAYAHEGTALRKAKIATPILVLHPQIQNFNQIVRDQLEPSIYNLKTLTEFLSYAEEQELLYYPIHLKFNTGLNRLGLSKADIPLIMNAIDGSEHVKIKSILSHLAASEDANERVFTLKQLHNFKEIIKEVYEYLDYTPIAHTLNTSGVINYPEAQFDMVRIGIGLYGFGNDKKETSQLKNSHILRSIISQTHSVKKGETVGYNRAFIANVDATI
;
A
#
# COMPACT_ATOMS: atom_id res chain seq x y z
N MET A 1 -30.96 -10.65 3.04
CA MET A 1 -30.19 -11.90 2.89
C MET A 1 -29.50 -11.85 1.53
N ASN A 2 -28.19 -12.19 1.47
CA ASN A 2 -27.46 -12.21 0.21
C ASN A 2 -27.94 -13.45 -0.58
N ASN A 3 -28.54 -13.27 -1.75
CA ASN A 3 -29.02 -14.36 -2.58
C ASN A 3 -27.92 -15.00 -3.47
N HIS A 4 -26.66 -14.66 -3.23
CA HIS A 4 -25.54 -15.23 -3.97
C HIS A 4 -25.12 -16.58 -3.39
N VAL A 5 -24.94 -17.57 -4.26
CA VAL A 5 -24.53 -18.92 -3.88
C VAL A 5 -23.03 -19.02 -3.63
N THR A 6 -22.24 -18.13 -4.24
CA THR A 6 -20.78 -18.00 -4.00
C THR A 6 -20.50 -16.64 -3.40
N VAL A 7 -19.88 -16.62 -2.24
CA VAL A 7 -19.63 -15.39 -1.45
C VAL A 7 -18.20 -15.37 -0.97
N LEU A 8 -17.54 -14.23 -1.11
CA LEU A 8 -16.29 -13.93 -0.42
C LEU A 8 -16.64 -13.18 0.88
N GLU A 9 -16.43 -13.82 2.01
CA GLU A 9 -16.58 -13.20 3.33
C GLU A 9 -15.24 -12.56 3.74
N ILE A 10 -15.31 -11.33 4.26
CA ILE A 10 -14.14 -10.63 4.81
C ILE A 10 -14.30 -10.54 6.32
N ASP A 11 -13.38 -11.18 7.03
CA ASP A 11 -13.36 -11.19 8.50
C ASP A 11 -12.66 -9.93 9.04
N GLY A 12 -13.46 -8.99 9.57
CA GLY A 12 -12.96 -7.78 10.21
C GLY A 12 -12.13 -8.06 11.45
N ASN A 13 -12.46 -9.09 12.24
CA ASN A 13 -11.68 -9.46 13.43
C ASN A 13 -10.28 -9.99 13.04
N ALA A 14 -10.18 -10.70 11.92
CA ALA A 14 -8.90 -11.12 11.38
C ALA A 14 -8.06 -9.92 10.94
N LEU A 15 -8.66 -8.94 10.23
CA LEU A 15 -7.96 -7.69 9.86
C LEU A 15 -7.46 -6.94 11.10
N GLU A 16 -8.27 -6.83 12.15
CA GLU A 16 -7.88 -6.16 13.40
C GLU A 16 -6.77 -6.91 14.15
N HIS A 17 -6.87 -8.23 14.23
CA HIS A 17 -5.82 -9.06 14.80
C HIS A 17 -4.48 -8.84 14.08
N ASN A 18 -4.51 -8.86 12.75
CA ASN A 18 -3.31 -8.66 11.94
C ASN A 18 -2.74 -7.23 12.11
N LEU A 19 -3.60 -6.22 12.13
CA LEU A 19 -3.17 -4.85 12.42
C LEU A 19 -2.49 -4.75 13.80
N HIS A 20 -3.07 -5.36 14.84
CA HIS A 20 -2.48 -5.41 16.19
C HIS A 20 -1.13 -6.12 16.20
N TYR A 21 -1.02 -7.24 15.48
CA TYR A 21 0.25 -7.96 15.35
C TYR A 21 1.37 -7.06 14.83
N PHE A 22 1.12 -6.29 13.76
CA PHE A 22 2.10 -5.33 13.24
C PHE A 22 2.30 -4.16 14.21
N LYS A 23 1.25 -3.62 14.80
CA LYS A 23 1.32 -2.50 15.75
C LYS A 23 2.22 -2.83 16.94
N ASN A 24 2.18 -4.06 17.45
CA ASN A 24 3.03 -4.52 18.55
C ASN A 24 4.53 -4.64 18.19
N LYS A 25 4.88 -4.60 16.89
CA LYS A 25 6.26 -4.58 16.40
C LYS A 25 6.80 -3.16 16.19
N LEU A 26 5.97 -2.15 16.36
CA LEU A 26 6.31 -0.76 16.09
C LEU A 26 6.68 0.00 17.38
N HIS A 27 7.51 1.04 17.19
CA HIS A 27 7.69 2.03 18.24
C HIS A 27 6.39 2.82 18.45
N GLN A 28 6.16 3.28 19.67
CA GLN A 28 4.91 3.94 20.09
C GLN A 28 4.51 5.14 19.20
N LYS A 29 5.49 5.84 18.62
CA LYS A 29 5.28 7.03 17.77
C LYS A 29 5.18 6.71 16.28
N THR A 30 5.49 5.47 15.87
CA THR A 30 5.49 5.09 14.46
C THR A 30 4.06 4.99 13.95
N LYS A 31 3.75 5.77 12.91
CA LYS A 31 2.45 5.81 12.24
C LYS A 31 2.24 4.58 11.37
N ILE A 32 0.97 4.23 11.16
CA ILE A 32 0.58 3.13 10.29
C ILE A 32 -0.21 3.67 9.09
N LEU A 33 0.28 3.37 7.90
CA LEU A 33 -0.42 3.54 6.64
C LEU A 33 -0.92 2.18 6.16
N ALA A 34 -2.25 2.00 6.10
CA ALA A 34 -2.86 0.79 5.56
C ALA A 34 -2.98 0.90 4.03
N VAL A 35 -2.41 -0.08 3.31
CA VAL A 35 -2.47 -0.12 1.84
C VAL A 35 -3.69 -0.92 1.41
N VAL A 36 -4.65 -0.24 0.76
CA VAL A 36 -5.93 -0.81 0.32
C VAL A 36 -6.15 -0.72 -1.19
N LYS A 37 -5.05 -0.60 -1.96
CA LYS A 37 -5.07 -0.58 -3.43
C LYS A 37 -5.62 -1.87 -4.03
N ALA A 38 -5.90 -1.86 -5.34
CA ALA A 38 -6.40 -3.02 -6.09
C ALA A 38 -7.65 -3.62 -5.44
N PHE A 39 -8.66 -2.76 -5.21
CA PHE A 39 -9.91 -3.14 -4.57
C PHE A 39 -9.71 -3.77 -3.17
N GLY A 40 -8.73 -3.22 -2.38
CA GLY A 40 -8.39 -3.80 -1.07
C GLY A 40 -7.82 -5.22 -1.19
N TYR A 41 -6.92 -5.45 -2.16
CA TYR A 41 -6.41 -6.80 -2.49
C TYR A 41 -7.53 -7.81 -2.80
N GLY A 42 -8.64 -7.34 -3.39
CA GLY A 42 -9.81 -8.14 -3.70
C GLY A 42 -10.91 -8.17 -2.61
N SER A 43 -10.74 -7.39 -1.53
CA SER A 43 -11.60 -7.45 -0.32
C SER A 43 -12.61 -6.30 -0.19
N ASP A 44 -12.85 -5.50 -1.23
CA ASP A 44 -13.62 -4.26 -1.13
C ASP A 44 -12.90 -3.19 -0.27
N ALA A 45 -12.08 -2.37 -0.94
CA ALA A 45 -11.27 -1.34 -0.29
C ALA A 45 -12.07 -0.40 0.62
N ALA A 46 -13.31 -0.05 0.24
CA ALA A 46 -14.16 0.85 1.02
C ALA A 46 -14.62 0.21 2.33
N LYS A 47 -14.98 -1.07 2.31
CA LYS A 47 -15.35 -1.81 3.53
C LYS A 47 -14.15 -2.00 4.45
N VAL A 48 -13.00 -2.41 3.91
CA VAL A 48 -11.76 -2.54 4.69
C VAL A 48 -11.38 -1.21 5.31
N ALA A 49 -11.37 -0.11 4.53
CA ALA A 49 -11.06 1.20 5.03
C ALA A 49 -12.05 1.69 6.09
N SER A 50 -13.36 1.45 5.91
CA SER A 50 -14.38 1.80 6.91
C SER A 50 -14.16 1.08 8.23
N PHE A 51 -13.67 -0.15 8.21
CA PHE A 51 -13.35 -0.92 9.41
C PHE A 51 -12.06 -0.44 10.10
N LEU A 52 -11.09 0.06 9.32
CA LEU A 52 -9.77 0.45 9.83
C LEU A 52 -9.60 1.96 10.07
N LYS A 53 -10.52 2.83 9.63
CA LYS A 53 -10.36 4.30 9.59
C LYS A 53 -9.96 4.95 10.91
N ASP A 54 -10.43 4.41 12.04
CA ASP A 54 -10.14 4.93 13.38
C ASP A 54 -8.94 4.22 14.06
N LYS A 55 -8.25 3.33 13.32
CA LYS A 55 -7.19 2.45 13.83
C LYS A 55 -5.85 2.66 13.13
N VAL A 56 -5.82 3.44 12.04
CA VAL A 56 -4.63 3.76 11.23
C VAL A 56 -4.52 5.25 10.97
N ASP A 57 -3.32 5.72 10.67
CA ASP A 57 -3.05 7.15 10.46
C ASP A 57 -3.28 7.58 9.01
N TYR A 58 -3.09 6.66 8.06
CA TYR A 58 -3.18 6.88 6.63
C TYR A 58 -3.76 5.67 5.90
N PHE A 59 -4.36 5.93 4.75
CA PHE A 59 -4.56 4.91 3.72
C PHE A 59 -3.67 5.17 2.51
N ALA A 60 -3.35 4.13 1.73
CA ALA A 60 -2.76 4.28 0.42
C ALA A 60 -3.51 3.46 -0.63
N VAL A 61 -3.70 4.09 -1.77
CA VAL A 61 -4.30 3.52 -2.97
C VAL A 61 -3.33 3.61 -4.14
N ALA A 62 -3.55 2.86 -5.22
CA ALA A 62 -2.72 2.97 -6.41
C ALA A 62 -3.09 4.22 -7.22
N TYR A 63 -4.36 4.44 -7.49
CA TYR A 63 -4.87 5.46 -8.41
C TYR A 63 -5.92 6.37 -7.76
N ALA A 64 -6.12 7.55 -8.33
CA ALA A 64 -7.07 8.55 -7.83
C ALA A 64 -8.50 8.02 -7.70
N HIS A 65 -8.99 7.23 -8.68
CA HIS A 65 -10.35 6.68 -8.63
C HIS A 65 -10.60 5.74 -7.44
N GLU A 66 -9.57 5.01 -6.99
CA GLU A 66 -9.66 4.19 -5.77
C GLU A 66 -9.82 5.09 -4.53
N GLY A 67 -9.06 6.20 -4.46
CA GLY A 67 -9.20 7.20 -3.40
C GLY A 67 -10.59 7.86 -3.39
N THR A 68 -11.12 8.19 -4.57
CA THR A 68 -12.49 8.69 -4.73
C THR A 68 -13.52 7.70 -4.16
N ALA A 69 -13.34 6.40 -4.40
CA ALA A 69 -14.22 5.37 -3.84
C ALA A 69 -14.19 5.38 -2.30
N LEU A 70 -13.03 5.56 -1.69
CA LEU A 70 -12.91 5.70 -0.24
C LEU A 70 -13.59 6.97 0.27
N ARG A 71 -13.43 8.12 -0.41
CA ARG A 71 -14.12 9.36 -0.04
C ARG A 71 -15.64 9.23 -0.14
N LYS A 72 -16.17 8.58 -1.19
CA LYS A 72 -17.60 8.25 -1.31
C LYS A 72 -18.10 7.38 -0.15
N ALA A 73 -17.25 6.52 0.39
CA ALA A 73 -17.51 5.74 1.61
C ALA A 73 -17.31 6.53 2.91
N LYS A 74 -17.14 7.88 2.83
CA LYS A 74 -16.97 8.81 3.96
C LYS A 74 -15.72 8.52 4.81
N ILE A 75 -14.66 8.05 4.19
CA ILE A 75 -13.36 7.91 4.83
C ILE A 75 -12.67 9.27 4.85
N ALA A 76 -12.54 9.89 6.01
CA ALA A 76 -11.89 11.19 6.20
C ALA A 76 -10.37 11.08 6.40
N THR A 77 -9.87 9.92 6.86
CA THR A 77 -8.44 9.64 7.04
C THR A 77 -7.64 10.06 5.80
N PRO A 78 -6.45 10.65 5.92
CA PRO A 78 -5.59 11.01 4.78
C PRO A 78 -5.34 9.82 3.85
N ILE A 79 -5.34 10.08 2.53
CA ILE A 79 -5.19 9.04 1.50
C ILE A 79 -4.07 9.41 0.55
N LEU A 80 -3.00 8.61 0.59
CA LEU A 80 -1.87 8.70 -0.34
C LEU A 80 -2.20 7.98 -1.66
N VAL A 81 -2.09 8.69 -2.79
CA VAL A 81 -2.16 8.10 -4.14
C VAL A 81 -0.75 7.75 -4.59
N LEU A 82 -0.43 6.46 -4.69
CA LEU A 82 0.93 5.97 -4.99
C LEU A 82 1.35 6.18 -6.45
N HIS A 83 0.40 6.29 -7.37
CA HIS A 83 0.63 6.46 -8.80
C HIS A 83 -0.35 7.49 -9.39
N PRO A 84 -0.24 8.77 -8.98
CA PRO A 84 -1.05 9.83 -9.57
C PRO A 84 -0.72 10.00 -11.05
N GLN A 85 -1.70 10.41 -11.84
CA GLN A 85 -1.55 10.78 -13.24
C GLN A 85 -1.92 12.25 -13.41
N ILE A 86 -1.23 12.95 -14.30
CA ILE A 86 -1.47 14.39 -14.57
C ILE A 86 -2.95 14.66 -14.87
N GLN A 87 -3.58 13.80 -15.68
CA GLN A 87 -4.99 13.89 -16.02
C GLN A 87 -5.95 13.79 -14.83
N ASN A 88 -5.46 13.32 -13.69
CA ASN A 88 -6.27 13.11 -12.50
C ASN A 88 -6.03 14.18 -11.39
N PHE A 89 -5.25 15.24 -11.64
CA PHE A 89 -4.96 16.26 -10.62
C PHE A 89 -6.23 16.93 -10.10
N ASN A 90 -7.17 17.27 -11.00
CA ASN A 90 -8.49 17.78 -10.59
C ASN A 90 -9.21 16.82 -9.64
N GLN A 91 -9.22 15.52 -9.96
CA GLN A 91 -9.84 14.50 -9.11
C GLN A 91 -9.12 14.38 -7.75
N ILE A 92 -7.79 14.41 -7.76
CA ILE A 92 -6.95 14.34 -6.56
C ILE A 92 -7.29 15.50 -5.62
N VAL A 93 -7.31 16.72 -6.15
CA VAL A 93 -7.55 17.94 -5.35
C VAL A 93 -9.01 18.02 -4.88
N ARG A 94 -9.96 17.80 -5.78
CA ARG A 94 -11.40 17.80 -5.45
C ARG A 94 -11.73 16.83 -4.32
N ASP A 95 -11.12 15.62 -4.35
CA ASP A 95 -11.39 14.58 -3.39
C ASP A 95 -10.40 14.59 -2.20
N GLN A 96 -9.59 15.64 -2.08
CA GLN A 96 -8.59 15.83 -1.01
C GLN A 96 -7.69 14.60 -0.82
N LEU A 97 -7.16 14.08 -1.94
CA LEU A 97 -6.20 12.99 -1.97
C LEU A 97 -4.77 13.57 -2.03
N GLU A 98 -3.80 12.84 -1.51
CA GLU A 98 -2.42 13.31 -1.43
C GLU A 98 -1.54 12.60 -2.48
N PRO A 99 -0.99 13.31 -3.49
CA PRO A 99 -0.25 12.67 -4.58
C PRO A 99 1.19 12.32 -4.20
N SER A 100 1.67 11.15 -4.66
CA SER A 100 3.08 10.77 -4.62
C SER A 100 3.79 11.29 -5.87
N ILE A 101 4.73 12.19 -5.69
CA ILE A 101 5.57 12.76 -6.76
C ILE A 101 6.79 11.86 -6.96
N TYR A 102 6.94 11.28 -8.15
CA TYR A 102 7.96 10.28 -8.43
C TYR A 102 8.88 10.59 -9.63
N ASN A 103 8.68 11.74 -10.28
CA ASN A 103 9.59 12.31 -11.28
C ASN A 103 9.40 13.83 -11.39
N LEU A 104 10.38 14.52 -11.97
CA LEU A 104 10.36 15.98 -12.11
C LEU A 104 9.20 16.48 -12.96
N LYS A 105 8.81 15.75 -14.03
CA LYS A 105 7.66 16.13 -14.84
C LYS A 105 6.37 16.20 -14.01
N THR A 106 6.09 15.16 -13.22
CA THR A 106 4.91 15.15 -12.34
C THR A 106 4.97 16.28 -11.31
N LEU A 107 6.17 16.62 -10.80
CA LEU A 107 6.35 17.76 -9.90
C LEU A 107 5.98 19.06 -10.60
N THR A 108 6.62 19.38 -11.73
CA THR A 108 6.40 20.62 -12.47
C THR A 108 4.93 20.81 -12.84
N GLU A 109 4.31 19.78 -13.39
CA GLU A 109 2.89 19.80 -13.78
C GLU A 109 1.97 19.98 -12.55
N PHE A 110 2.30 19.37 -11.41
CA PHE A 110 1.50 19.55 -10.21
C PHE A 110 1.68 20.94 -9.59
N LEU A 111 2.88 21.51 -9.63
CA LEU A 111 3.15 22.88 -9.18
C LEU A 111 2.36 23.90 -10.02
N SER A 112 2.44 23.80 -11.34
CA SER A 112 1.65 24.68 -12.24
C SER A 112 0.14 24.54 -11.97
N TYR A 113 -0.35 23.30 -11.81
CA TYR A 113 -1.75 23.06 -11.48
C TYR A 113 -2.14 23.66 -10.11
N ALA A 114 -1.28 23.51 -9.11
CA ALA A 114 -1.52 24.01 -7.76
C ALA A 114 -1.57 25.55 -7.72
N GLU A 115 -0.71 26.22 -8.50
CA GLU A 115 -0.71 27.67 -8.70
C GLU A 115 -1.98 28.13 -9.42
N GLU A 116 -2.34 27.52 -10.56
CA GLU A 116 -3.58 27.83 -11.30
C GLU A 116 -4.85 27.68 -10.47
N GLN A 117 -4.87 26.72 -9.52
CA GLN A 117 -6.00 26.47 -8.62
C GLN A 117 -5.89 27.23 -7.29
N GLU A 118 -4.90 28.11 -7.13
CA GLU A 118 -4.65 28.89 -5.91
C GLU A 118 -4.62 28.01 -4.65
N LEU A 119 -4.06 26.78 -4.74
CA LEU A 119 -3.96 25.89 -3.59
C LEU A 119 -2.97 26.47 -2.58
N LEU A 120 -3.21 26.21 -1.30
CA LEU A 120 -2.32 26.66 -0.22
C LEU A 120 -1.82 25.44 0.56
N TYR A 121 -0.49 25.28 0.61
CA TYR A 121 0.20 24.22 1.37
C TYR A 121 -0.34 22.81 1.10
N TYR A 122 -0.75 22.54 -0.16
CA TYR A 122 -1.31 21.24 -0.52
C TYR A 122 -0.30 20.12 -0.29
N PRO A 123 -0.68 19.03 0.42
CA PRO A 123 0.26 17.98 0.79
C PRO A 123 0.69 17.16 -0.41
N ILE A 124 2.01 17.05 -0.62
CA ILE A 124 2.63 16.16 -1.60
C ILE A 124 3.61 15.23 -0.91
N HIS A 125 3.85 14.05 -1.52
CA HIS A 125 4.77 13.05 -1.00
C HIS A 125 5.87 12.79 -2.01
N LEU A 126 7.14 13.06 -1.65
CA LEU A 126 8.28 12.81 -2.53
C LEU A 126 8.70 11.35 -2.49
N LYS A 127 8.59 10.66 -3.61
CA LYS A 127 8.99 9.26 -3.71
C LYS A 127 10.34 9.15 -4.40
N PHE A 128 11.33 8.60 -3.67
CA PHE A 128 12.68 8.37 -4.18
C PHE A 128 12.92 6.91 -4.56
N ASN A 129 13.71 6.71 -5.62
CA ASN A 129 14.21 5.40 -6.01
C ASN A 129 15.53 5.12 -5.27
N THR A 130 15.55 4.07 -4.46
CA THR A 130 16.75 3.62 -3.75
C THR A 130 17.28 2.29 -4.26
N GLY A 131 16.70 1.76 -5.37
CA GLY A 131 17.16 0.52 -6.00
C GLY A 131 16.06 -0.39 -6.54
N LEU A 132 14.77 -0.14 -6.27
CA LEU A 132 13.67 -0.91 -6.88
C LEU A 132 13.54 -0.66 -8.40
N ASN A 133 13.97 0.50 -8.89
CA ASN A 133 14.02 0.91 -10.31
C ASN A 133 12.66 0.80 -11.05
N ARG A 134 11.58 1.07 -10.32
CA ARG A 134 10.23 1.09 -10.90
C ARG A 134 9.70 2.51 -11.07
N LEU A 135 9.62 3.28 -10.00
CA LEU A 135 9.23 4.69 -9.94
C LEU A 135 9.97 5.36 -8.80
N GLY A 136 10.37 6.61 -8.98
CA GLY A 136 10.96 7.45 -7.94
C GLY A 136 12.00 8.41 -8.50
N LEU A 137 12.08 9.58 -7.86
CA LEU A 137 13.11 10.60 -8.05
C LEU A 137 14.48 10.03 -7.71
N SER A 138 15.52 10.54 -8.33
CA SER A 138 16.91 10.23 -7.93
C SER A 138 17.38 11.16 -6.80
N LYS A 139 18.41 10.76 -6.07
CA LYS A 139 19.04 11.64 -5.08
C LYS A 139 19.56 12.92 -5.75
N ALA A 140 20.08 12.82 -6.99
CA ALA A 140 20.60 13.96 -7.75
C ALA A 140 19.51 14.99 -8.13
N ASP A 141 18.23 14.63 -8.08
CA ASP A 141 17.12 15.55 -8.36
C ASP A 141 16.80 16.48 -7.18
N ILE A 142 17.35 16.23 -5.97
CA ILE A 142 16.99 16.99 -4.76
C ILE A 142 17.17 18.50 -4.95
N PRO A 143 18.32 19.01 -5.43
CA PRO A 143 18.47 20.45 -5.61
C PRO A 143 17.45 21.05 -6.59
N LEU A 144 17.09 20.33 -7.66
CA LEU A 144 16.08 20.78 -8.63
C LEU A 144 14.69 20.80 -8.02
N ILE A 145 14.34 19.78 -7.21
CA ILE A 145 13.07 19.70 -6.50
C ILE A 145 12.94 20.87 -5.51
N MET A 146 13.99 21.06 -4.68
CA MET A 146 13.95 22.10 -3.65
C MET A 146 13.90 23.49 -4.27
N ASN A 147 14.66 23.76 -5.33
CA ASN A 147 14.58 25.03 -6.05
C ASN A 147 13.20 25.25 -6.71
N ALA A 148 12.55 24.19 -7.20
CA ALA A 148 11.21 24.32 -7.80
C ALA A 148 10.10 24.63 -6.80
N ILE A 149 10.27 24.30 -5.52
CA ILE A 149 9.28 24.54 -4.46
C ILE A 149 9.68 25.71 -3.54
N ASP A 150 10.88 26.25 -3.70
CA ASP A 150 11.37 27.35 -2.89
C ASP A 150 10.48 28.60 -3.06
N GLY A 151 10.07 29.17 -1.94
CA GLY A 151 9.14 30.31 -1.92
C GLY A 151 7.69 30.02 -2.37
N SER A 152 7.36 28.78 -2.75
CA SER A 152 6.00 28.42 -3.13
C SER A 152 5.14 28.09 -1.90
N GLU A 153 4.01 28.81 -1.75
CA GLU A 153 2.99 28.50 -0.75
C GLU A 153 1.94 27.50 -1.25
N HIS A 154 2.02 27.05 -2.52
CA HIS A 154 0.98 26.21 -3.12
C HIS A 154 1.07 24.74 -2.67
N VAL A 155 2.27 24.25 -2.36
CA VAL A 155 2.49 22.85 -1.94
C VAL A 155 3.30 22.77 -0.65
N LYS A 156 3.14 21.64 0.06
CA LYS A 156 3.96 21.30 1.22
C LYS A 156 4.38 19.84 1.15
N ILE A 157 5.68 19.57 1.31
CA ILE A 157 6.17 18.21 1.40
C ILE A 157 5.66 17.58 2.70
N LYS A 158 4.73 16.65 2.58
CA LYS A 158 4.13 15.93 3.71
C LYS A 158 4.97 14.74 4.14
N SER A 159 5.52 14.02 3.16
CA SER A 159 6.41 12.89 3.45
C SER A 159 7.46 12.67 2.37
N ILE A 160 8.50 11.94 2.76
CA ILE A 160 9.53 11.38 1.89
C ILE A 160 9.41 9.86 1.98
N LEU A 161 9.35 9.18 0.83
CA LEU A 161 9.20 7.73 0.81
C LEU A 161 10.08 7.04 -0.22
N SER A 162 10.40 5.78 0.07
CA SER A 162 10.97 4.83 -0.88
C SER A 162 10.25 3.48 -0.78
N HIS A 163 10.74 2.48 -1.51
CA HIS A 163 10.19 1.12 -1.46
C HIS A 163 11.29 0.08 -1.61
N LEU A 164 11.34 -0.86 -0.67
CA LEU A 164 12.30 -1.94 -0.67
C LEU A 164 11.96 -2.97 -1.76
N ALA A 165 12.99 -3.51 -2.42
CA ALA A 165 12.83 -4.44 -3.54
C ALA A 165 12.70 -5.90 -3.09
N ALA A 166 13.41 -6.27 -2.03
CA ALA A 166 13.55 -7.67 -1.60
C ALA A 166 13.60 -7.78 -0.06
N SER A 167 12.73 -7.06 0.62
CA SER A 167 12.70 -7.03 2.09
C SER A 167 12.25 -8.35 2.73
N GLU A 168 11.66 -9.25 1.96
CA GLU A 168 11.24 -10.60 2.34
C GLU A 168 12.35 -11.65 2.24
N ASP A 169 13.37 -11.42 1.41
CA ASP A 169 14.43 -12.38 1.15
C ASP A 169 15.69 -12.11 1.99
N ALA A 170 16.05 -13.06 2.86
CA ALA A 170 17.25 -12.95 3.69
C ALA A 170 18.55 -12.96 2.87
N ASN A 171 18.58 -13.58 1.68
CA ASN A 171 19.73 -13.59 0.79
C ASN A 171 20.02 -12.20 0.20
N GLU A 172 18.99 -11.37 0.08
CA GLU A 172 19.08 -10.00 -0.44
C GLU A 172 19.30 -8.95 0.68
N ARG A 173 19.67 -9.38 1.88
CA ARG A 173 19.86 -8.48 3.04
C ARG A 173 20.87 -7.36 2.76
N VAL A 174 21.98 -7.65 2.11
CA VAL A 174 23.03 -6.66 1.79
C VAL A 174 22.45 -5.57 0.87
N PHE A 175 21.70 -5.97 -0.14
CA PHE A 175 21.04 -5.03 -1.06
C PHE A 175 19.98 -4.19 -0.33
N THR A 176 19.17 -4.80 0.50
CA THR A 176 18.13 -4.11 1.28
C THR A 176 18.74 -3.08 2.25
N LEU A 177 19.84 -3.45 2.95
CA LEU A 177 20.57 -2.50 3.81
C LEU A 177 21.15 -1.32 3.02
N LYS A 178 21.65 -1.55 1.80
CA LYS A 178 22.11 -0.47 0.91
C LYS A 178 20.94 0.46 0.52
N GLN A 179 19.76 -0.08 0.23
CA GLN A 179 18.56 0.75 -0.03
C GLN A 179 18.19 1.61 1.18
N LEU A 180 18.24 1.05 2.39
CA LEU A 180 17.98 1.77 3.63
C LEU A 180 19.02 2.86 3.91
N HIS A 181 20.30 2.59 3.65
CA HIS A 181 21.37 3.57 3.75
C HIS A 181 21.15 4.73 2.78
N ASN A 182 20.90 4.43 1.50
CA ASN A 182 20.61 5.44 0.49
C ASN A 182 19.40 6.31 0.87
N PHE A 183 18.38 5.69 1.45
CA PHE A 183 17.20 6.42 1.91
C PHE A 183 17.51 7.38 3.06
N LYS A 184 18.35 6.97 4.03
CA LYS A 184 18.81 7.84 5.11
C LYS A 184 19.58 9.06 4.58
N GLU A 185 20.44 8.86 3.60
CA GLU A 185 21.18 9.95 2.96
C GLU A 185 20.25 10.93 2.22
N ILE A 186 19.22 10.42 1.55
CA ILE A 186 18.17 11.26 0.90
C ILE A 186 17.42 12.08 1.94
N ILE A 187 16.97 11.46 3.03
CA ILE A 187 16.27 12.15 4.12
C ILE A 187 17.13 13.28 4.69
N LYS A 188 18.40 12.97 5.01
CA LYS A 188 19.33 13.95 5.57
C LYS A 188 19.46 15.16 4.64
N GLU A 189 19.69 14.93 3.34
CA GLU A 189 19.88 16.00 2.37
C GLU A 189 18.60 16.84 2.18
N VAL A 190 17.42 16.21 2.09
CA VAL A 190 16.14 16.92 1.99
C VAL A 190 15.88 17.80 3.22
N TYR A 191 16.20 17.30 4.42
CA TYR A 191 15.99 18.06 5.66
C TYR A 191 16.89 19.30 5.77
N GLU A 192 18.05 19.34 5.09
CA GLU A 192 18.93 20.50 5.05
C GLU A 192 18.30 21.70 4.32
N TYR A 193 17.29 21.47 3.46
CA TYR A 193 16.59 22.53 2.71
C TYR A 193 15.31 23.02 3.41
N LEU A 194 14.82 22.33 4.43
CA LEU A 194 13.50 22.59 5.01
C LEU A 194 13.62 23.06 6.47
N ASP A 195 12.78 24.00 6.87
CA ASP A 195 12.64 24.45 8.26
C ASP A 195 11.68 23.58 9.10
N TYR A 196 11.12 22.52 8.48
CA TYR A 196 10.26 21.52 9.12
C TYR A 196 10.67 20.10 8.70
N THR A 197 10.17 19.11 9.42
CA THR A 197 10.52 17.69 9.20
C THR A 197 9.35 16.93 8.58
N PRO A 198 9.40 16.58 7.28
CA PRO A 198 8.45 15.67 6.66
C PRO A 198 8.50 14.26 7.25
N ILE A 199 7.37 13.55 7.19
CA ILE A 199 7.29 12.13 7.59
C ILE A 199 8.17 11.29 6.67
N ALA A 200 9.10 10.49 7.22
CA ALA A 200 9.91 9.55 6.45
C ALA A 200 9.34 8.12 6.54
N HIS A 201 9.24 7.41 5.40
CA HIS A 201 8.78 6.02 5.42
C HIS A 201 9.26 5.18 4.24
N THR A 202 9.70 3.94 4.50
CA THR A 202 10.13 3.02 3.46
C THR A 202 9.63 1.57 3.65
N LEU A 203 9.42 1.13 4.89
CA LEU A 203 9.06 -0.26 5.16
C LEU A 203 7.66 -0.62 4.64
N ASN A 204 7.58 -1.76 3.95
CA ASN A 204 6.36 -2.48 3.64
C ASN A 204 6.11 -3.56 4.73
N THR A 205 5.12 -4.44 4.56
CA THR A 205 4.83 -5.56 5.48
C THR A 205 6.08 -6.34 5.86
N SER A 206 6.84 -6.80 4.85
CA SER A 206 8.05 -7.61 5.05
C SER A 206 9.16 -6.83 5.74
N GLY A 207 9.30 -5.56 5.38
CA GLY A 207 10.26 -4.66 5.99
C GLY A 207 10.02 -4.46 7.49
N VAL A 208 8.76 -4.37 7.93
CA VAL A 208 8.43 -4.27 9.37
C VAL A 208 8.86 -5.51 10.14
N ILE A 209 8.78 -6.68 9.51
CA ILE A 209 9.17 -7.95 10.13
C ILE A 209 10.70 -8.06 10.21
N ASN A 210 11.39 -7.81 9.08
CA ASN A 210 12.80 -8.16 8.91
C ASN A 210 13.78 -7.02 9.20
N TYR A 211 13.32 -5.76 9.25
CA TYR A 211 14.14 -4.55 9.45
C TYR A 211 13.48 -3.57 10.42
N PRO A 212 13.10 -4.03 11.64
CA PRO A 212 12.36 -3.21 12.60
C PRO A 212 13.11 -1.93 13.01
N GLU A 213 14.43 -1.90 12.87
CA GLU A 213 15.27 -0.73 13.13
C GLU A 213 15.08 0.42 12.13
N ALA A 214 14.43 0.15 10.97
CA ALA A 214 14.23 1.12 9.90
C ALA A 214 12.77 1.60 9.79
N GLN A 215 12.02 1.64 10.89
CA GLN A 215 10.61 2.05 10.91
C GLN A 215 10.40 3.51 10.52
N PHE A 216 11.41 4.38 10.78
CA PHE A 216 11.28 5.82 10.63
C PHE A 216 9.99 6.35 11.31
N ASP A 217 9.27 7.28 10.66
CA ASP A 217 8.08 7.89 11.25
C ASP A 217 6.79 7.12 10.92
N MET A 218 6.78 6.33 9.84
CA MET A 218 5.60 5.61 9.40
C MET A 218 5.98 4.32 8.66
N VAL A 219 5.11 3.31 8.74
CA VAL A 219 5.23 2.05 8.00
C VAL A 219 4.00 1.82 7.13
N ARG A 220 4.15 1.03 6.05
CA ARG A 220 3.06 0.71 5.12
C ARG A 220 2.72 -0.76 5.18
N ILE A 221 1.60 -1.09 5.81
CA ILE A 221 1.11 -2.46 5.92
C ILE A 221 0.10 -2.72 4.80
N GLY A 222 0.42 -3.68 3.94
CA GLY A 222 -0.44 -4.12 2.84
C GLY A 222 -0.88 -5.55 3.04
N ILE A 223 -0.21 -6.48 2.36
CA ILE A 223 -0.62 -7.88 2.31
C ILE A 223 -0.69 -8.56 3.70
N GLY A 224 0.08 -8.08 4.67
CA GLY A 224 0.04 -8.56 6.04
C GLY A 224 -1.29 -8.33 6.75
N LEU A 225 -2.03 -7.25 6.41
CA LEU A 225 -3.38 -7.03 6.94
C LEU A 225 -4.34 -8.16 6.57
N TYR A 226 -4.10 -8.80 5.43
CA TYR A 226 -4.95 -9.86 4.89
C TYR A 226 -4.52 -11.28 5.31
N GLY A 227 -3.44 -11.39 6.12
CA GLY A 227 -3.04 -12.66 6.72
C GLY A 227 -1.83 -13.32 6.05
N PHE A 228 -1.07 -12.60 5.23
CA PHE A 228 0.10 -13.15 4.55
C PHE A 228 1.40 -12.59 5.15
N GLY A 229 2.21 -13.46 5.72
CA GLY A 229 3.57 -13.19 6.21
C GLY A 229 4.64 -13.57 5.18
N ASN A 230 5.92 -13.38 5.55
CA ASN A 230 7.06 -13.69 4.68
C ASN A 230 7.29 -15.20 4.52
N ASP A 231 6.98 -15.94 5.57
CA ASP A 231 7.17 -17.39 5.64
C ASP A 231 6.02 -18.06 6.42
N LYS A 232 6.11 -19.38 6.60
CA LYS A 232 5.11 -20.15 7.35
C LYS A 232 5.02 -19.75 8.82
N LYS A 233 6.14 -19.38 9.44
CA LYS A 233 6.19 -18.98 10.86
C LYS A 233 5.47 -17.66 11.07
N GLU A 234 5.76 -16.65 10.23
CA GLU A 234 5.08 -15.36 10.29
C GLU A 234 3.59 -15.49 9.92
N THR A 235 3.28 -16.26 8.87
CA THR A 235 1.89 -16.50 8.44
C THR A 235 1.08 -17.18 9.54
N SER A 236 1.68 -18.06 10.35
CA SER A 236 0.99 -18.72 11.47
C SER A 236 0.58 -17.77 12.61
N GLN A 237 1.19 -16.58 12.68
CA GLN A 237 0.84 -15.54 13.66
C GLN A 237 -0.29 -14.62 13.16
N LEU A 238 -0.61 -14.70 11.88
CA LEU A 238 -1.62 -13.89 11.23
C LEU A 238 -2.90 -14.72 11.04
N LYS A 239 -4.03 -14.03 10.85
CA LYS A 239 -5.31 -14.66 10.54
C LYS A 239 -5.69 -14.37 9.10
N ASN A 240 -6.07 -15.39 8.35
CA ASN A 240 -6.62 -15.21 7.02
C ASN A 240 -7.95 -14.44 7.11
N SER A 241 -8.00 -13.29 6.43
CA SER A 241 -9.19 -12.44 6.44
C SER A 241 -10.22 -12.80 5.37
N HIS A 242 -9.93 -13.78 4.50
CA HIS A 242 -10.79 -14.16 3.37
C HIS A 242 -11.33 -15.58 3.55
N ILE A 243 -12.64 -15.73 3.42
CA ILE A 243 -13.30 -17.03 3.43
C ILE A 243 -14.17 -17.12 2.17
N LEU A 244 -13.81 -17.97 1.23
CA LEU A 244 -14.64 -18.26 0.06
C LEU A 244 -15.63 -19.37 0.40
N ARG A 245 -16.92 -19.09 0.30
CA ARG A 245 -18.00 -20.07 0.49
C ARG A 245 -18.80 -20.24 -0.79
N SER A 246 -19.20 -21.47 -1.03
CA SER A 246 -20.14 -21.80 -2.11
C SER A 246 -21.02 -22.96 -1.67
N ILE A 247 -22.02 -23.29 -2.47
CA ILE A 247 -22.88 -24.48 -2.28
C ILE A 247 -22.49 -25.56 -3.27
N ILE A 248 -22.61 -26.81 -2.87
CA ILE A 248 -22.51 -27.97 -3.76
C ILE A 248 -23.80 -28.06 -4.55
N SER A 249 -23.75 -27.88 -5.87
CA SER A 249 -24.93 -27.92 -6.73
C SER A 249 -25.41 -29.35 -7.00
N GLN A 250 -24.46 -30.29 -7.13
CA GLN A 250 -24.73 -31.69 -7.40
C GLN A 250 -23.50 -32.53 -7.05
N THR A 251 -23.71 -33.79 -6.71
CA THR A 251 -22.65 -34.78 -6.55
C THR A 251 -22.86 -35.94 -7.51
N HIS A 252 -21.79 -36.54 -8.01
CA HIS A 252 -21.78 -37.75 -8.83
C HIS A 252 -20.85 -38.79 -8.24
N SER A 253 -21.25 -40.06 -8.29
CA SER A 253 -20.33 -41.18 -8.07
C SER A 253 -19.57 -41.46 -9.35
N VAL A 254 -18.24 -41.48 -9.27
CA VAL A 254 -17.33 -41.71 -10.38
C VAL A 254 -16.49 -42.93 -10.05
N LYS A 255 -16.47 -43.91 -10.94
CA LYS A 255 -15.67 -45.16 -10.78
C LYS A 255 -14.24 -44.94 -11.19
N LYS A 256 -13.34 -45.77 -10.63
CA LYS A 256 -11.95 -45.82 -11.06
C LYS A 256 -11.85 -45.98 -12.59
N GLY A 257 -11.07 -45.11 -13.24
CA GLY A 257 -10.87 -45.01 -14.67
C GLY A 257 -11.85 -44.11 -15.41
N GLU A 258 -12.96 -43.66 -14.76
CA GLU A 258 -13.83 -42.65 -15.34
C GLU A 258 -13.20 -41.26 -15.28
N THR A 259 -13.70 -40.36 -16.09
CA THR A 259 -13.10 -39.03 -16.29
C THR A 259 -14.04 -37.90 -15.92
N VAL A 260 -13.46 -36.75 -15.51
CA VAL A 260 -14.21 -35.55 -15.12
C VAL A 260 -13.69 -34.32 -15.83
N GLY A 261 -14.62 -33.44 -16.21
CA GLY A 261 -14.34 -32.12 -16.77
C GLY A 261 -14.01 -32.13 -18.27
N TYR A 262 -13.79 -30.92 -18.77
CA TYR A 262 -13.44 -30.71 -20.18
C TYR A 262 -12.14 -31.44 -20.55
N ASN A 263 -12.09 -31.95 -21.79
CA ASN A 263 -10.98 -32.73 -22.31
C ASN A 263 -10.60 -33.94 -21.44
N ARG A 264 -11.51 -34.41 -20.58
CA ARG A 264 -11.28 -35.54 -19.67
C ARG A 264 -10.04 -35.35 -18.81
N ALA A 265 -9.81 -34.09 -18.37
CA ALA A 265 -8.56 -33.67 -17.75
C ALA A 265 -8.25 -34.37 -16.42
N PHE A 266 -9.27 -34.88 -15.72
CA PHE A 266 -9.10 -35.68 -14.51
C PHE A 266 -9.54 -37.13 -14.79
N ILE A 267 -8.73 -38.10 -14.37
CA ILE A 267 -9.05 -39.51 -14.40
C ILE A 267 -9.10 -40.00 -12.96
N ALA A 268 -10.22 -40.61 -12.54
CA ALA A 268 -10.35 -41.14 -11.19
C ALA A 268 -9.45 -42.33 -10.95
N ASN A 269 -8.50 -42.24 -10.03
CA ASN A 269 -7.60 -43.32 -9.67
C ASN A 269 -8.21 -44.35 -8.73
N VAL A 270 -9.31 -43.96 -8.07
CA VAL A 270 -10.13 -44.77 -7.16
C VAL A 270 -11.60 -44.41 -7.37
N ASP A 271 -12.53 -45.22 -6.85
CA ASP A 271 -13.93 -44.81 -6.77
C ASP A 271 -14.04 -43.56 -5.91
N ALA A 272 -14.75 -42.54 -6.39
CA ALA A 272 -14.83 -41.21 -5.75
C ALA A 272 -16.24 -40.64 -5.87
N THR A 273 -16.55 -39.70 -5.01
CA THR A 273 -17.68 -38.76 -5.16
C THR A 273 -17.14 -37.41 -5.56
N ILE A 274 -17.67 -36.86 -6.62
CA ILE A 274 -17.26 -35.57 -7.19
C ILE A 274 -18.45 -34.62 -7.20
#